data_fb15fb7edd357567285cb5c89f2fb92a
#
_entry.id   fb15fb7edd357567285cb5c89f2fb92a
#
_cell.length_a   1.000
_cell.length_b   1.000
_cell.length_c   1.000
_cell.angle_alpha   90.00
_cell.angle_beta   90.00
_cell.angle_gamma   90.00
#
_symmetry.space_group_name_H-M   'P 1'
#
loop_
_entity.id
_entity.type
_entity.pdbx_description
1 polymer ?
#
loop_
_entity_poly.entity_id
_entity_poly.type
_entity_poly.pdbx_seq_one_letter_code
_entity_poly.pdbx_strand_id
1 'polypeptide(L)'
;LARARAAGVAMQVIPAVDAASFDRVRRLAHEAQLSYALGIHPLCVDRAADDDLDKLAAALQACKDDPRLVAVGEIGLDHFVPGLNRERQDRFYAAQLKLARAQGLPVVLHVRRSADGLLKQLRRIEVPGGIAHAFNGSDAQAQQFAARGFKLGFGGAMTFERALQIRHLAASVADEVPVLETDAPDIPPQWLYVRCEDRAARPPSRNEPSQLPRIANTLAALRGWTLEDTAARTSAN
;
A
#
# COMPACT_ATOMS: atom_id res chain seq x y z
N LEU A 1 16.12 -0.18 -8.24
CA LEU A 1 15.83 -1.58 -8.57
C LEU A 1 17.05 -2.48 -8.39
N ALA A 2 18.23 -2.16 -8.97
CA ALA A 2 19.43 -3.00 -8.84
C ALA A 2 19.80 -3.23 -7.36
N ARG A 3 19.80 -2.18 -6.51
CA ARG A 3 20.06 -2.30 -5.08
C ARG A 3 19.02 -3.17 -4.37
N ALA A 4 17.75 -3.06 -4.74
CA ALA A 4 16.69 -3.89 -4.16
C ALA A 4 16.91 -5.38 -4.48
N ARG A 5 17.21 -5.71 -5.73
CA ARG A 5 17.53 -7.08 -6.14
C ARG A 5 18.78 -7.63 -5.42
N ALA A 6 19.83 -6.81 -5.33
CA ALA A 6 21.05 -7.19 -4.61
C ALA A 6 20.79 -7.41 -3.10
N ALA A 7 19.77 -6.74 -2.54
CA ALA A 7 19.32 -6.95 -1.17
C ALA A 7 18.33 -8.13 -1.00
N GLY A 8 18.05 -8.90 -2.07
CA GLY A 8 17.16 -10.07 -2.01
C GLY A 8 15.67 -9.75 -2.18
N VAL A 9 15.29 -8.51 -2.57
CA VAL A 9 13.90 -8.16 -2.87
C VAL A 9 13.54 -8.72 -4.25
N ALA A 10 12.84 -9.84 -4.25
CA ALA A 10 12.56 -10.60 -5.48
C ALA A 10 11.38 -10.00 -6.28
N MET A 11 10.36 -9.49 -5.60
CA MET A 11 9.15 -8.95 -6.23
C MET A 11 8.79 -7.58 -5.66
N GLN A 12 8.26 -6.71 -6.51
CA GLN A 12 7.77 -5.40 -6.12
C GLN A 12 6.50 -5.09 -6.89
N VAL A 13 5.53 -4.46 -6.23
CA VAL A 13 4.32 -3.93 -6.86
C VAL A 13 4.42 -2.41 -6.90
N ILE A 14 4.19 -1.82 -8.08
CA ILE A 14 4.20 -0.37 -8.26
C ILE A 14 2.76 0.09 -8.48
N PRO A 15 2.14 0.84 -7.56
CA PRO A 15 0.83 1.41 -7.79
C PRO A 15 0.92 2.71 -8.60
N ALA A 16 -0.06 2.91 -9.49
CA ALA A 16 -0.34 4.21 -10.06
C ALA A 16 -1.04 5.11 -9.05
N VAL A 17 -0.95 6.42 -9.23
CA VAL A 17 -1.55 7.40 -8.33
C VAL A 17 -2.57 8.30 -9.02
N ASP A 18 -2.54 8.39 -10.34
CA ASP A 18 -3.47 9.18 -11.19
C ASP A 18 -3.51 8.61 -12.61
N ALA A 19 -4.50 9.05 -13.39
CA ALA A 19 -4.69 8.57 -14.77
C ALA A 19 -3.48 8.86 -15.68
N ALA A 20 -2.76 9.94 -15.45
CA ALA A 20 -1.57 10.30 -16.25
C ALA A 20 -0.39 9.34 -16.01
N SER A 21 -0.38 8.61 -14.91
CA SER A 21 0.68 7.68 -14.55
C SER A 21 0.47 6.25 -15.06
N PHE A 22 -0.71 5.88 -15.56
CA PHE A 22 -1.06 4.49 -15.92
C PHE A 22 -0.08 3.86 -16.92
N ASP A 23 0.12 4.49 -18.06
CA ASP A 23 1.03 3.98 -19.11
C ASP A 23 2.48 3.92 -18.65
N ARG A 24 2.91 4.91 -17.86
CA ARG A 24 4.26 4.96 -17.32
C ARG A 24 4.51 3.82 -16.33
N VAL A 25 3.59 3.59 -15.42
CA VAL A 25 3.67 2.52 -14.39
C VAL A 25 3.68 1.16 -15.08
N ARG A 26 2.77 0.92 -16.06
CA ARG A 26 2.75 -0.31 -16.84
C ARG A 26 4.08 -0.54 -17.57
N ARG A 27 4.58 0.43 -18.33
CA ARG A 27 5.86 0.31 -19.05
C ARG A 27 7.01 -0.02 -18.09
N LEU A 28 7.12 0.71 -16.98
CA LEU A 28 8.17 0.47 -15.98
C LEU A 28 8.08 -0.94 -15.40
N ALA A 29 6.86 -1.43 -15.12
CA ALA A 29 6.66 -2.78 -14.63
C ALA A 29 7.13 -3.84 -15.62
N HIS A 30 6.84 -3.67 -16.92
CA HIS A 30 7.31 -4.59 -17.95
C HIS A 30 8.82 -4.53 -18.15
N GLU A 31 9.41 -3.35 -18.28
CA GLU A 31 10.86 -3.15 -18.46
C GLU A 31 11.66 -3.69 -17.27
N ALA A 32 11.15 -3.52 -16.07
CA ALA A 32 11.83 -3.92 -14.85
C ALA A 32 11.39 -5.30 -14.30
N GLN A 33 10.48 -6.00 -14.98
CA GLN A 33 9.91 -7.26 -14.55
C GLN A 33 9.27 -7.20 -13.14
N LEU A 34 8.48 -6.16 -12.91
CA LEU A 34 7.73 -5.92 -11.68
C LEU A 34 6.25 -6.17 -11.91
N SER A 35 5.46 -6.21 -10.84
CA SER A 35 4.01 -6.14 -10.90
C SER A 35 3.53 -4.70 -10.70
N TYR A 36 2.29 -4.40 -11.12
CA TYR A 36 1.72 -3.07 -10.97
C TYR A 36 0.24 -3.11 -10.61
N ALA A 37 -0.23 -1.98 -10.10
CA ALA A 37 -1.64 -1.71 -9.86
C ALA A 37 -2.03 -0.38 -10.50
N LEU A 38 -3.29 -0.27 -10.96
CA LEU A 38 -3.84 0.96 -11.53
C LEU A 38 -4.93 1.49 -10.62
N GLY A 39 -4.85 2.78 -10.28
CA GLY A 39 -5.80 3.44 -9.41
C GLY A 39 -5.57 4.95 -9.35
N ILE A 40 -6.52 5.64 -8.73
CA ILE A 40 -6.48 7.09 -8.47
C ILE A 40 -6.42 7.29 -6.97
N HIS A 41 -5.26 7.72 -6.51
CA HIS A 41 -4.92 7.91 -5.11
C HIS A 41 -5.76 9.04 -4.47
N PRO A 42 -6.20 8.92 -3.20
CA PRO A 42 -7.04 9.94 -2.56
C PRO A 42 -6.44 11.35 -2.57
N LEU A 43 -5.12 11.50 -2.47
CA LEU A 43 -4.46 12.81 -2.57
C LEU A 43 -4.48 13.41 -3.98
N CYS A 44 -4.83 12.63 -5.00
CA CYS A 44 -4.92 13.06 -6.38
C CYS A 44 -6.37 13.34 -6.82
N VAL A 45 -7.35 12.91 -6.03
CA VAL A 45 -8.77 12.99 -6.39
C VAL A 45 -9.25 14.42 -6.65
N ASP A 46 -8.78 15.40 -5.88
CA ASP A 46 -9.23 16.79 -6.05
C ASP A 46 -8.77 17.43 -7.37
N ARG A 47 -7.65 16.94 -7.94
CA ARG A 47 -7.14 17.37 -9.24
C ARG A 47 -7.52 16.45 -10.39
N ALA A 48 -8.13 15.30 -10.11
CA ALA A 48 -8.57 14.36 -11.12
C ALA A 48 -9.71 14.95 -11.95
N ALA A 49 -9.72 14.68 -13.24
CA ALA A 49 -10.86 14.99 -14.10
C ALA A 49 -12.03 14.03 -13.81
N ASP A 50 -13.25 14.42 -14.17
CA ASP A 50 -14.42 13.57 -13.92
C ASP A 50 -14.40 12.30 -14.80
N ASP A 51 -13.77 12.35 -15.97
CA ASP A 51 -13.58 11.21 -16.87
C ASP A 51 -12.37 10.31 -16.51
N ASP A 52 -11.59 10.62 -15.47
CA ASP A 52 -10.45 9.80 -15.09
C ASP A 52 -10.89 8.41 -14.57
N LEU A 53 -12.10 8.28 -14.05
CA LEU A 53 -12.68 6.97 -13.72
C LEU A 53 -12.98 6.12 -14.97
N ASP A 54 -13.41 6.76 -16.06
CA ASP A 54 -13.63 6.08 -17.34
C ASP A 54 -12.29 5.67 -17.97
N LYS A 55 -11.26 6.53 -17.85
CA LYS A 55 -9.90 6.20 -18.27
C LYS A 55 -9.35 5.01 -17.48
N LEU A 56 -9.60 4.96 -16.16
CA LEU A 56 -9.22 3.80 -15.34
C LEU A 56 -9.94 2.54 -15.79
N ALA A 57 -11.25 2.61 -16.03
CA ALA A 57 -12.03 1.46 -16.51
C ALA A 57 -11.50 0.94 -17.85
N ALA A 58 -11.19 1.84 -18.79
CA ALA A 58 -10.61 1.50 -20.09
C ALA A 58 -9.20 0.88 -19.96
N ALA A 59 -8.35 1.44 -19.10
CA ALA A 59 -7.00 0.92 -18.84
C ALA A 59 -7.03 -0.49 -18.21
N LEU A 60 -7.90 -0.73 -17.22
CA LEU A 60 -8.09 -2.04 -16.61
C LEU A 60 -8.57 -3.06 -17.66
N GLN A 61 -9.55 -2.70 -18.49
CA GLN A 61 -10.03 -3.57 -19.56
C GLN A 61 -8.95 -3.87 -20.60
N ALA A 62 -8.15 -2.89 -20.99
CA ALA A 62 -7.05 -3.08 -21.94
C ALA A 62 -5.92 -3.96 -21.38
N CYS A 63 -5.77 -4.03 -20.05
CA CYS A 63 -4.74 -4.80 -19.37
C CYS A 63 -5.29 -6.09 -18.70
N LYS A 64 -6.54 -6.51 -18.97
CA LYS A 64 -7.18 -7.64 -18.28
C LYS A 64 -6.41 -8.96 -18.36
N ASP A 65 -5.69 -9.19 -19.46
CA ASP A 65 -4.90 -10.39 -19.70
C ASP A 65 -3.40 -10.18 -19.43
N ASP A 66 -3.03 -9.04 -18.84
CA ASP A 66 -1.65 -8.73 -18.46
C ASP A 66 -1.35 -9.34 -17.08
N PRO A 67 -0.49 -10.39 -17.00
CA PRO A 67 -0.22 -11.07 -15.73
C PRO A 67 0.54 -10.19 -14.71
N ARG A 68 1.00 -9.01 -15.12
CA ARG A 68 1.66 -8.05 -14.24
C ARG A 68 0.70 -7.07 -13.58
N LEU A 69 -0.52 -6.93 -14.11
CA LEU A 69 -1.59 -6.19 -13.44
C LEU A 69 -2.17 -7.06 -12.32
N VAL A 70 -1.84 -6.73 -11.07
CA VAL A 70 -2.17 -7.58 -9.93
C VAL A 70 -3.25 -7.01 -9.01
N ALA A 71 -3.60 -5.73 -9.14
CA ALA A 71 -4.60 -5.08 -8.28
C ALA A 71 -5.16 -3.80 -8.90
N VAL A 72 -6.28 -3.33 -8.36
CA VAL A 72 -6.68 -1.93 -8.50
C VAL A 72 -6.11 -1.16 -7.30
N GLY A 73 -5.29 -0.15 -7.57
CA GLY A 73 -4.59 0.60 -6.53
C GLY A 73 -3.53 1.57 -7.09
N GLU A 74 -3.12 2.52 -6.31
CA GLU A 74 -3.51 2.75 -4.92
C GLU A 74 -4.80 3.56 -4.89
N ILE A 75 -5.79 3.11 -4.11
CA ILE A 75 -7.10 3.73 -3.94
C ILE A 75 -7.41 3.88 -2.45
N GLY A 76 -8.40 4.66 -2.08
CA GLY A 76 -8.79 4.74 -0.68
C GLY A 76 -9.19 6.14 -0.23
N LEU A 77 -8.96 6.43 1.06
CA LEU A 77 -9.35 7.67 1.71
C LEU A 77 -8.21 8.23 2.57
N ASP A 78 -7.98 9.53 2.49
CA ASP A 78 -7.09 10.27 3.39
C ASP A 78 -7.89 11.30 4.19
N HIS A 79 -8.00 11.05 5.50
CA HIS A 79 -8.65 11.99 6.42
C HIS A 79 -7.65 12.77 7.29
N PHE A 80 -6.36 12.64 6.98
CA PHE A 80 -5.28 13.33 7.69
C PHE A 80 -4.94 14.68 7.05
N VAL A 81 -4.81 14.73 5.72
CA VAL A 81 -4.47 15.96 5.00
C VAL A 81 -5.68 16.90 5.03
N PRO A 82 -5.51 18.15 5.54
CA PRO A 82 -6.60 19.09 5.58
C PRO A 82 -6.95 19.61 4.18
N GLY A 83 -8.20 20.05 4.03
CA GLY A 83 -8.68 20.71 2.80
C GLY A 83 -9.08 19.78 1.66
N LEU A 84 -8.88 18.46 1.78
CA LEU A 84 -9.30 17.51 0.77
C LEU A 84 -10.83 17.32 0.76
N ASN A 85 -11.40 17.19 -0.44
CA ASN A 85 -12.81 16.94 -0.64
C ASN A 85 -13.18 15.48 -0.32
N ARG A 86 -13.67 15.24 0.89
CA ARG A 86 -14.03 13.90 1.38
C ARG A 86 -15.15 13.24 0.60
N GLU A 87 -16.15 13.98 0.16
CA GLU A 87 -17.26 13.43 -0.63
C GLU A 87 -16.77 12.95 -1.99
N ARG A 88 -15.85 13.72 -2.60
CA ARG A 88 -15.23 13.31 -3.86
C ARG A 88 -14.34 12.07 -3.67
N GLN A 89 -13.57 12.00 -2.59
CA GLN A 89 -12.82 10.79 -2.25
C GLN A 89 -13.73 9.57 -2.07
N ASP A 90 -14.82 9.69 -1.32
CA ASP A 90 -15.79 8.61 -1.12
C ASP A 90 -16.39 8.13 -2.46
N ARG A 91 -16.74 9.07 -3.35
CA ARG A 91 -17.25 8.76 -4.69
C ARG A 91 -16.22 7.99 -5.53
N PHE A 92 -14.97 8.48 -5.60
CA PHE A 92 -13.89 7.85 -6.34
C PHE A 92 -13.55 6.48 -5.78
N TYR A 93 -13.45 6.36 -4.46
CA TYR A 93 -13.17 5.09 -3.80
C TYR A 93 -14.25 4.05 -4.11
N ALA A 94 -15.52 4.40 -3.95
CA ALA A 94 -16.64 3.50 -4.26
C ALA A 94 -16.69 3.08 -5.74
N ALA A 95 -16.40 4.00 -6.66
CA ALA A 95 -16.33 3.71 -8.09
C ALA A 95 -15.19 2.73 -8.40
N GLN A 96 -14.01 2.95 -7.85
CA GLN A 96 -12.84 2.10 -8.05
C GLN A 96 -13.00 0.70 -7.44
N LEU A 97 -13.68 0.58 -6.28
CA LEU A 97 -14.08 -0.74 -5.75
C LEU A 97 -15.00 -1.51 -6.70
N LYS A 98 -15.96 -0.82 -7.35
CA LYS A 98 -16.84 -1.45 -8.35
C LYS A 98 -16.05 -1.93 -9.56
N LEU A 99 -15.05 -1.16 -10.02
CA LEU A 99 -14.17 -1.57 -11.11
C LEU A 99 -13.33 -2.79 -10.71
N ALA A 100 -12.75 -2.79 -9.51
CA ALA A 100 -11.99 -3.91 -8.98
C ALA A 100 -12.85 -5.19 -8.93
N ARG A 101 -14.07 -5.09 -8.41
CA ARG A 101 -15.03 -6.19 -8.38
C ARG A 101 -15.37 -6.71 -9.79
N ALA A 102 -15.63 -5.81 -10.73
CA ALA A 102 -15.98 -6.16 -12.11
C ALA A 102 -14.84 -6.90 -12.84
N GLN A 103 -13.58 -6.58 -12.50
CA GLN A 103 -12.38 -7.23 -13.06
C GLN A 103 -11.91 -8.44 -12.24
N GLY A 104 -12.56 -8.75 -11.10
CA GLY A 104 -12.09 -9.80 -10.20
C GLY A 104 -10.74 -9.55 -9.56
N LEU A 105 -10.29 -8.29 -9.48
CA LEU A 105 -8.99 -7.91 -8.95
C LEU A 105 -9.05 -7.53 -7.46
N PRO A 106 -8.05 -7.90 -6.66
CA PRO A 106 -7.87 -7.36 -5.32
C PRO A 106 -7.52 -5.86 -5.37
N VAL A 107 -7.48 -5.21 -4.20
CA VAL A 107 -7.18 -3.78 -4.12
C VAL A 107 -5.99 -3.46 -3.22
N VAL A 108 -5.24 -2.41 -3.56
CA VAL A 108 -4.25 -1.78 -2.66
C VAL A 108 -4.86 -0.51 -2.10
N LEU A 109 -5.02 -0.48 -0.77
CA LEU A 109 -5.75 0.59 -0.07
C LEU A 109 -4.82 1.53 0.68
N HIS A 110 -4.94 2.82 0.38
CA HIS A 110 -4.46 3.90 1.23
C HIS A 110 -5.36 4.07 2.46
N VAL A 111 -4.77 3.95 3.64
CA VAL A 111 -5.49 4.00 4.92
C VAL A 111 -4.86 5.06 5.82
N ARG A 112 -5.37 6.28 5.80
CA ARG A 112 -4.84 7.33 6.67
C ARG A 112 -5.95 8.06 7.44
N ARG A 113 -6.15 7.68 8.71
CA ARG A 113 -7.27 8.11 9.58
C ARG A 113 -8.64 7.83 8.97
N SER A 114 -8.77 6.80 8.16
CA SER A 114 -9.94 6.55 7.31
C SER A 114 -10.46 5.10 7.37
N ALA A 115 -9.91 4.25 8.22
CA ALA A 115 -10.22 2.83 8.28
C ALA A 115 -11.73 2.52 8.33
N ASP A 116 -12.51 3.26 9.15
CA ASP A 116 -13.95 3.06 9.27
C ASP A 116 -14.69 3.43 7.98
N GLY A 117 -14.27 4.50 7.31
CA GLY A 117 -14.81 4.91 6.00
C GLY A 117 -14.56 3.84 4.93
N LEU A 118 -13.34 3.30 4.89
CA LEU A 118 -12.99 2.21 3.97
C LEU A 118 -13.82 0.98 4.25
N LEU A 119 -13.89 0.53 5.49
CA LEU A 119 -14.69 -0.62 5.92
C LEU A 119 -16.18 -0.44 5.63
N LYS A 120 -16.71 0.79 5.75
CA LYS A 120 -18.11 1.10 5.40
C LYS A 120 -18.41 0.80 3.93
N GLN A 121 -17.51 1.16 3.01
CA GLN A 121 -17.70 0.87 1.59
C GLN A 121 -17.45 -0.61 1.26
N LEU A 122 -16.44 -1.24 1.88
CA LEU A 122 -16.15 -2.67 1.69
C LEU A 122 -17.30 -3.59 2.16
N ARG A 123 -18.15 -3.14 3.11
CA ARG A 123 -19.37 -3.88 3.48
C ARG A 123 -20.44 -3.85 2.40
N ARG A 124 -20.38 -2.88 1.48
CA ARG A 124 -21.38 -2.68 0.41
C ARG A 124 -20.88 -3.19 -0.94
N ILE A 125 -19.58 -3.16 -1.15
CA ILE A 125 -18.93 -3.52 -2.41
C ILE A 125 -17.85 -4.54 -2.09
N GLU A 126 -18.20 -5.81 -2.27
CA GLU A 126 -17.25 -6.91 -2.07
C GLU A 126 -16.20 -6.92 -3.18
N VAL A 127 -14.96 -7.15 -2.79
CA VAL A 127 -13.80 -7.36 -3.67
C VAL A 127 -13.07 -8.62 -3.20
N PRO A 128 -12.19 -9.23 -4.03
CA PRO A 128 -11.48 -10.47 -3.67
C PRO A 128 -10.50 -10.33 -2.47
N GLY A 129 -10.49 -9.19 -1.78
CA GLY A 129 -9.53 -8.86 -0.73
C GLY A 129 -8.51 -7.83 -1.22
N GLY A 130 -7.32 -7.82 -0.63
CA GLY A 130 -6.28 -6.88 -1.01
C GLY A 130 -5.29 -6.58 0.11
N ILE A 131 -4.62 -5.45 0.01
CA ILE A 131 -3.68 -4.97 1.02
C ILE A 131 -4.16 -3.61 1.54
N ALA A 132 -4.33 -3.48 2.86
CA ALA A 132 -4.42 -2.19 3.54
C ALA A 132 -3.00 -1.75 3.89
N HIS A 133 -2.39 -0.90 3.03
CA HIS A 133 -0.99 -0.53 3.18
C HIS A 133 -0.80 0.48 4.32
N ALA A 134 0.43 0.55 4.86
CA ALA A 134 0.84 1.40 5.98
C ALA A 134 -0.17 1.38 7.15
N PHE A 135 -0.69 0.19 7.45
CA PHE A 135 -1.84 0.06 8.35
C PHE A 135 -1.49 0.43 9.79
N ASN A 136 -2.24 1.37 10.33
CA ASN A 136 -2.12 1.86 11.71
C ASN A 136 -3.51 2.17 12.29
N GLY A 137 -4.36 1.16 12.36
CA GLY A 137 -5.70 1.23 12.95
C GLY A 137 -5.77 0.61 14.33
N SER A 138 -7.00 0.36 14.83
CA SER A 138 -7.25 -0.42 16.04
C SER A 138 -7.22 -1.92 15.74
N ASP A 139 -7.13 -2.74 16.81
CA ASP A 139 -7.24 -4.21 16.68
C ASP A 139 -8.56 -4.64 16.04
N ALA A 140 -9.67 -3.99 16.44
CA ALA A 140 -10.98 -4.27 15.85
C ALA A 140 -11.03 -3.93 14.35
N GLN A 141 -10.38 -2.87 13.92
CA GLN A 141 -10.27 -2.53 12.50
C GLN A 141 -9.39 -3.54 11.76
N ALA A 142 -8.24 -3.93 12.34
CA ALA A 142 -7.36 -4.96 11.79
C ALA A 142 -8.10 -6.28 11.56
N GLN A 143 -8.86 -6.75 12.57
CA GLN A 143 -9.70 -7.95 12.47
C GLN A 143 -10.77 -7.83 11.38
N GLN A 144 -11.41 -6.65 11.23
CA GLN A 144 -12.42 -6.45 10.20
C GLN A 144 -11.83 -6.45 8.78
N PHE A 145 -10.61 -5.94 8.58
CA PHE A 145 -9.92 -6.05 7.30
C PHE A 145 -9.51 -7.51 7.03
N ALA A 146 -8.89 -8.18 8.01
CA ALA A 146 -8.48 -9.59 7.88
C ALA A 146 -9.68 -10.51 7.56
N ALA A 147 -10.82 -10.33 8.24
CA ALA A 147 -12.05 -11.09 8.00
C ALA A 147 -12.63 -10.90 6.57
N ARG A 148 -12.17 -9.90 5.82
CA ARG A 148 -12.53 -9.64 4.42
C ARG A 148 -11.44 -10.04 3.43
N GLY A 149 -10.47 -10.85 3.86
CA GLY A 149 -9.37 -11.31 3.02
C GLY A 149 -8.28 -10.26 2.77
N PHE A 150 -8.25 -9.18 3.57
CA PHE A 150 -7.20 -8.18 3.45
C PHE A 150 -5.96 -8.56 4.26
N LYS A 151 -4.81 -8.33 3.67
CA LYS A 151 -3.51 -8.30 4.34
C LYS A 151 -3.23 -6.89 4.84
N LEU A 152 -2.37 -6.77 5.86
CA LEU A 152 -1.99 -5.50 6.45
C LEU A 152 -0.52 -5.23 6.17
N GLY A 153 -0.24 -4.08 5.54
CA GLY A 153 1.10 -3.65 5.19
C GLY A 153 1.84 -3.07 6.39
N PHE A 154 3.02 -3.59 6.66
CA PHE A 154 3.92 -3.11 7.70
C PHE A 154 5.26 -2.71 7.09
N GLY A 155 5.60 -1.43 7.23
CA GLY A 155 6.77 -0.83 6.60
C GLY A 155 7.61 0.01 7.57
N GLY A 156 8.21 1.08 7.05
CA GLY A 156 9.11 1.97 7.78
C GLY A 156 8.58 2.49 9.11
N ALA A 157 7.26 2.76 9.21
CA ALA A 157 6.64 3.30 10.42
C ALA A 157 6.80 2.38 11.65
N MET A 158 6.76 1.04 11.49
CA MET A 158 6.92 0.12 12.63
C MET A 158 8.34 0.07 13.19
N THR A 159 9.33 0.62 12.45
CA THR A 159 10.73 0.63 12.90
C THR A 159 10.99 1.66 14.01
N PHE A 160 10.08 2.61 14.22
CA PHE A 160 10.18 3.58 15.31
C PHE A 160 9.72 2.95 16.62
N GLU A 161 10.59 2.92 17.63
CA GLU A 161 10.28 2.31 18.93
C GLU A 161 9.04 2.92 19.61
N ARG A 162 8.79 4.20 19.39
CA ARG A 162 7.64 4.92 19.94
C ARG A 162 6.33 4.70 19.18
N ALA A 163 6.35 4.02 18.04
CA ALA A 163 5.16 3.70 17.25
C ALA A 163 4.43 2.49 17.85
N LEU A 164 3.96 2.62 19.09
CA LEU A 164 3.47 1.50 19.91
C LEU A 164 2.32 0.75 19.24
N GLN A 165 1.34 1.46 18.65
CA GLN A 165 0.16 0.84 18.07
C GLN A 165 0.51 -0.02 16.84
N ILE A 166 1.27 0.51 15.88
CA ILE A 166 1.64 -0.27 14.69
C ILE A 166 2.54 -1.46 15.05
N ARG A 167 3.42 -1.29 16.05
CA ARG A 167 4.27 -2.38 16.55
C ARG A 167 3.44 -3.47 17.25
N HIS A 168 2.43 -3.07 18.05
CA HIS A 168 1.49 -4.00 18.66
C HIS A 168 0.75 -4.80 17.57
N LEU A 169 0.18 -4.14 16.57
CA LEU A 169 -0.51 -4.82 15.46
C LEU A 169 0.44 -5.76 14.71
N ALA A 170 1.64 -5.27 14.34
CA ALA A 170 2.65 -6.09 13.67
C ALA A 170 3.01 -7.36 14.46
N ALA A 171 3.01 -7.29 15.80
CA ALA A 171 3.28 -8.43 16.68
C ALA A 171 2.10 -9.39 16.88
N SER A 172 0.84 -8.90 16.82
CA SER A 172 -0.33 -9.60 17.35
C SER A 172 -1.33 -10.10 16.31
N VAL A 173 -1.38 -9.52 15.07
CA VAL A 173 -2.30 -10.03 14.04
C VAL A 173 -1.95 -11.48 13.65
N ALA A 174 -2.91 -12.24 13.16
CA ALA A 174 -2.69 -13.63 12.75
C ALA A 174 -1.55 -13.76 11.71
N ASP A 175 -0.84 -14.88 11.68
CA ASP A 175 0.39 -15.08 10.90
C ASP A 175 0.19 -14.91 9.38
N GLU A 176 -1.01 -15.18 8.91
CA GLU A 176 -1.43 -15.04 7.51
C GLU A 176 -1.80 -13.61 7.10
N VAL A 177 -1.70 -12.63 7.99
CA VAL A 177 -2.17 -11.26 7.73
C VAL A 177 -1.05 -10.29 7.34
N PRO A 178 0.15 -10.28 7.96
CA PRO A 178 1.15 -9.26 7.68
C PRO A 178 1.81 -9.46 6.31
N VAL A 179 1.97 -8.34 5.59
CA VAL A 179 2.84 -8.21 4.42
C VAL A 179 3.85 -7.08 4.66
N LEU A 180 4.99 -7.16 3.98
CA LEU A 180 6.06 -6.16 4.11
C LEU A 180 6.00 -5.15 2.97
N GLU A 181 6.32 -3.90 3.29
CA GLU A 181 6.37 -2.80 2.34
C GLU A 181 7.46 -1.79 2.70
N THR A 182 7.77 -0.90 1.78
CA THR A 182 8.65 0.25 2.03
C THR A 182 7.93 1.58 1.88
N ASP A 183 6.88 1.62 1.07
CA ASP A 183 6.19 2.85 0.64
C ASP A 183 7.15 3.90 0.06
N ALA A 184 8.24 3.41 -0.56
CA ALA A 184 9.29 4.28 -1.09
C ALA A 184 8.79 5.15 -2.26
N PRO A 185 9.12 6.46 -2.27
CA PRO A 185 10.14 7.14 -1.45
C PRO A 185 9.63 7.67 -0.10
N ASP A 186 8.36 7.51 0.21
CA ASP A 186 7.70 7.99 1.42
C ASP A 186 7.93 7.06 2.63
N ILE A 187 7.40 7.42 3.78
CA ILE A 187 7.46 6.68 5.06
C ILE A 187 8.84 6.06 5.35
N PRO A 188 9.92 6.87 5.46
CA PRO A 188 11.26 6.34 5.69
C PRO A 188 11.33 5.60 7.03
N PRO A 189 12.06 4.47 7.11
CA PRO A 189 12.33 3.80 8.36
C PRO A 189 13.19 4.69 9.29
N GLN A 190 13.19 4.37 10.59
CA GLN A 190 13.82 5.17 11.64
C GLN A 190 15.27 5.55 11.33
N TRP A 191 16.06 4.66 10.75
CA TRP A 191 17.48 4.91 10.44
C TRP A 191 17.72 5.86 9.26
N LEU A 192 16.72 6.12 8.43
CA LEU A 192 16.77 7.11 7.35
C LEU A 192 16.09 8.42 7.73
N TYR A 193 15.31 8.42 8.82
CA TYR A 193 14.54 9.58 9.22
C TYR A 193 15.46 10.68 9.78
N VAL A 194 15.25 11.90 9.28
CA VAL A 194 15.91 13.09 9.79
C VAL A 194 14.84 14.11 10.16
N ARG A 195 14.90 14.64 11.39
CA ARG A 195 13.96 15.66 11.85
C ARG A 195 14.05 16.90 10.97
N CYS A 196 12.94 17.63 10.83
CA CYS A 196 12.89 18.83 9.97
C CYS A 196 13.96 19.86 10.36
N GLU A 197 14.20 20.06 11.65
CA GLU A 197 15.19 20.95 12.21
C GLU A 197 16.64 20.58 11.85
N ASP A 198 16.91 19.28 11.67
CA ASP A 198 18.26 18.77 11.40
C ASP A 198 18.57 18.63 9.89
N ARG A 199 17.58 18.81 9.01
CA ARG A 199 17.71 18.54 7.57
C ARG A 199 18.71 19.45 6.85
N ALA A 200 18.95 20.65 7.36
CA ALA A 200 19.93 21.56 6.79
C ALA A 200 21.37 21.04 7.00
N ALA A 201 21.63 20.41 8.16
CA ALA A 201 22.94 19.86 8.49
C ALA A 201 23.11 18.40 8.01
N ARG A 202 22.00 17.64 7.96
CA ARG A 202 21.97 16.24 7.54
C ARG A 202 20.78 16.00 6.60
N PRO A 203 20.98 16.11 5.29
CA PRO A 203 19.90 15.82 4.34
C PRO A 203 19.42 14.38 4.51
N PRO A 204 18.09 14.12 4.43
CA PRO A 204 17.55 12.78 4.57
C PRO A 204 18.03 11.89 3.41
N SER A 205 18.37 10.66 3.73
CA SER A 205 18.62 9.64 2.73
C SER A 205 17.28 9.20 2.12
N ARG A 206 17.29 8.87 0.83
CA ARG A 206 16.11 8.41 0.12
C ARG A 206 15.65 7.05 0.65
N ASN A 207 14.37 6.93 0.97
CA ASN A 207 13.75 5.63 1.17
C ASN A 207 13.66 4.89 -0.18
N GLU A 208 13.95 3.59 -0.18
CA GLU A 208 13.94 2.75 -1.39
C GLU A 208 13.65 1.28 -1.05
N PRO A 209 13.19 0.48 -2.03
CA PRO A 209 12.85 -0.93 -1.78
C PRO A 209 13.98 -1.80 -1.22
N SER A 210 15.24 -1.41 -1.38
CA SER A 210 16.40 -2.11 -0.78
C SER A 210 16.41 -2.07 0.76
N GLN A 211 15.58 -1.22 1.39
CA GLN A 211 15.42 -1.17 2.85
C GLN A 211 14.57 -2.31 3.41
N LEU A 212 13.84 -3.03 2.54
CA LEU A 212 12.86 -4.04 2.94
C LEU A 212 13.45 -5.15 3.86
N PRO A 213 14.65 -5.74 3.61
CA PRO A 213 15.19 -6.76 4.49
C PRO A 213 15.50 -6.24 5.90
N ARG A 214 15.92 -4.96 6.00
CA ARG A 214 16.14 -4.35 7.31
C ARG A 214 14.83 -4.04 8.04
N ILE A 215 13.78 -3.67 7.30
CA ILE A 215 12.42 -3.54 7.84
C ILE A 215 11.91 -4.92 8.30
N ALA A 216 12.14 -5.97 7.52
CA ALA A 216 11.78 -7.35 7.86
C ALA A 216 12.41 -7.82 9.18
N ASN A 217 13.66 -7.44 9.47
CA ASN A 217 14.29 -7.74 10.76
C ASN A 217 13.51 -7.14 11.95
N THR A 218 12.86 -5.99 11.77
CA THR A 218 12.00 -5.41 12.82
C THR A 218 10.75 -6.27 13.05
N LEU A 219 10.10 -6.73 11.98
CA LEU A 219 8.95 -7.62 12.09
C LEU A 219 9.36 -8.97 12.71
N ALA A 220 10.48 -9.54 12.27
CA ALA A 220 11.06 -10.77 12.82
C ALA A 220 11.23 -10.68 14.34
N ALA A 221 11.87 -9.60 14.81
CA ALA A 221 12.09 -9.37 16.23
C ALA A 221 10.77 -9.20 17.01
N LEU A 222 9.76 -8.53 16.44
CA LEU A 222 8.44 -8.34 17.08
C LEU A 222 7.67 -9.66 17.21
N ARG A 223 7.88 -10.58 16.28
CA ARG A 223 7.17 -11.87 16.20
C ARG A 223 7.95 -13.04 16.82
N GLY A 224 9.23 -12.86 17.14
CA GLY A 224 10.10 -13.96 17.52
C GLY A 224 10.37 -14.94 16.37
N TRP A 225 10.28 -14.48 15.12
CA TRP A 225 10.58 -15.24 13.92
C TRP A 225 12.04 -15.07 13.49
N THR A 226 12.53 -15.99 12.69
CA THR A 226 13.78 -15.76 11.94
C THR A 226 13.50 -14.80 10.77
N LEU A 227 14.56 -14.20 10.19
CA LEU A 227 14.40 -13.39 8.99
C LEU A 227 13.88 -14.22 7.80
N GLU A 228 14.33 -15.46 7.70
CA GLU A 228 13.91 -16.41 6.68
C GLU A 228 12.43 -16.76 6.81
N ASP A 229 11.95 -17.11 8.02
CA ASP A 229 10.53 -17.33 8.29
C ASP A 229 9.70 -16.08 7.97
N THR A 230 10.21 -14.90 8.33
CA THR A 230 9.52 -13.64 8.06
C THR A 230 9.36 -13.43 6.55
N ALA A 231 10.44 -13.61 5.79
CA ALA A 231 10.41 -13.48 4.33
C ALA A 231 9.45 -14.51 3.70
N ALA A 232 9.52 -15.78 4.11
CA ALA A 232 8.67 -16.85 3.59
C ALA A 232 7.18 -16.55 3.87
N ARG A 233 6.83 -16.26 5.13
CA ARG A 233 5.43 -16.00 5.55
C ARG A 233 4.84 -14.77 4.87
N THR A 234 5.55 -13.64 4.90
CA THR A 234 5.04 -12.39 4.33
C THR A 234 5.00 -12.39 2.80
N SER A 235 5.75 -13.28 2.14
CA SER A 235 5.67 -13.47 0.69
C SER A 235 4.58 -14.46 0.28
N ALA A 236 4.20 -15.40 1.16
CA ALA A 236 3.09 -16.32 0.94
C ALA A 236 1.72 -15.69 1.20
N ASN A 237 1.68 -14.67 2.07
CA ASN A 237 0.47 -13.90 2.37
C ASN A 237 0.01 -13.06 1.18
#